data_24eadf64032e35473ac0d906c946d677
#
_entry.id   24eadf64032e35473ac0d906c946d677
#
_cell.length_a   1.000
_cell.length_b   1.000
_cell.length_c   1.000
_cell.angle_alpha   90.00
_cell.angle_beta   90.00
_cell.angle_gamma   90.00
#
_symmetry.space_group_name_H-M   'P 1'
#
loop_
_entity.id
_entity.type
_entity.pdbx_description
1 polymer ?
#
loop_
_entity_poly.entity_id
_entity_poly.type
_entity_poly.pdbx_seq_one_letter_code
_entity_poly.pdbx_strand_id
1 'polypeptide(L)'
;VKNKKWLLLLIIAFPSLFWLILETSTINSRKLPFYGPKKVIAKGDTLFYKVTDLLYKQKDSSSAIEVSPVDTNAFPIYAIVFVADKYRKDSYRLTGLWEYLNYKKQKVEHIPFVLVTEHDGEKSQAYTDLKKLETHNNIHFYTWKKTGFDSLVKTYFAEKPYYIDYSFFMLIDRHRNVRGYYDARYVSEIKRLIGEYQHLRLKEEKRKLIETNEIKSDS
;
A
#
# COMPACT_ATOMS: atom_id res chain seq x y z
N VAL A 1 26.19 -54.57 3.98
CA VAL A 1 26.80 -53.38 3.36
C VAL A 1 26.04 -52.89 2.14
N LYS A 2 25.03 -53.58 1.63
CA LYS A 2 24.31 -53.25 0.38
C LYS A 2 23.42 -51.98 0.45
N ASN A 3 22.99 -51.54 1.62
CA ASN A 3 21.99 -50.46 1.79
C ASN A 3 22.56 -49.05 1.95
N LYS A 4 23.87 -48.87 2.06
CA LYS A 4 24.49 -47.51 2.24
C LYS A 4 24.42 -46.64 1.01
N LYS A 5 24.43 -47.20 -0.19
CA LYS A 5 24.34 -46.44 -1.46
C LYS A 5 22.96 -45.79 -1.64
N TRP A 6 21.93 -46.42 -1.16
CA TRP A 6 20.57 -45.89 -1.23
C TRP A 6 20.37 -44.68 -0.29
N LEU A 7 21.02 -44.71 0.86
CA LEU A 7 21.03 -43.63 1.85
C LEU A 7 21.71 -42.37 1.29
N LEU A 8 22.79 -42.57 0.52
CA LEU A 8 23.51 -41.48 -0.15
C LEU A 8 22.65 -40.84 -1.28
N LEU A 9 21.92 -41.66 -2.03
CA LEU A 9 20.98 -41.19 -3.05
C LEU A 9 19.84 -40.37 -2.41
N LEU A 10 19.35 -40.80 -1.26
CA LEU A 10 18.28 -40.11 -0.53
C LEU A 10 18.75 -38.76 0.01
N ILE A 11 19.99 -38.65 0.49
CA ILE A 11 20.59 -37.39 0.99
C ILE A 11 20.74 -36.37 -0.15
N ILE A 12 21.00 -36.81 -1.37
CA ILE A 12 21.15 -35.92 -2.54
C ILE A 12 19.77 -35.61 -3.18
N ALA A 13 18.91 -36.61 -3.29
CA ALA A 13 17.60 -36.46 -3.93
C ALA A 13 16.62 -35.63 -3.07
N PHE A 14 16.69 -35.72 -1.75
CA PHE A 14 15.75 -35.02 -0.86
C PHE A 14 15.88 -33.49 -0.94
N PRO A 15 17.07 -32.87 -0.88
CA PRO A 15 17.20 -31.42 -1.05
C PRO A 15 16.80 -30.94 -2.43
N SER A 16 17.10 -31.70 -3.49
CA SER A 16 16.74 -31.33 -4.87
C SER A 16 15.24 -31.45 -5.11
N LEU A 17 14.58 -32.47 -4.57
CA LEU A 17 13.12 -32.61 -4.62
C LEU A 17 12.43 -31.50 -3.82
N PHE A 18 12.97 -31.18 -2.64
CA PHE A 18 12.47 -30.09 -1.80
C PHE A 18 12.61 -28.72 -2.49
N TRP A 19 13.75 -28.48 -3.16
CA TRP A 19 13.96 -27.31 -3.98
C TRP A 19 12.95 -27.22 -5.12
N LEU A 20 12.72 -28.30 -5.83
CA LEU A 20 11.76 -28.39 -6.93
C LEU A 20 10.33 -28.16 -6.46
N ILE A 21 9.96 -28.68 -5.28
CA ILE A 21 8.66 -28.42 -4.65
C ILE A 21 8.53 -26.95 -4.25
N LEU A 22 9.58 -26.31 -3.74
CA LEU A 22 9.56 -24.88 -3.39
C LEU A 22 9.47 -23.99 -4.64
N GLU A 23 10.13 -24.36 -5.72
CA GLU A 23 10.15 -23.60 -6.97
C GLU A 23 8.84 -23.77 -7.77
N THR A 24 8.26 -24.97 -7.75
CA THR A 24 6.96 -25.27 -8.39
C THR A 24 5.77 -25.01 -7.47
N SER A 25 5.99 -24.90 -6.17
CA SER A 25 4.99 -24.44 -5.22
C SER A 25 4.59 -23.03 -5.66
N THR A 26 3.52 -22.96 -6.46
CA THR A 26 2.78 -21.70 -6.57
C THR A 26 2.48 -21.33 -5.12
N ILE A 27 3.19 -20.34 -4.61
CA ILE A 27 2.93 -19.75 -3.32
C ILE A 27 1.45 -19.44 -3.38
N ASN A 28 0.66 -20.22 -2.64
CA ASN A 28 -0.78 -20.01 -2.53
C ASN A 28 -0.89 -18.70 -1.76
N SER A 29 -0.67 -17.62 -2.50
CA SER A 29 -0.48 -16.30 -1.99
C SER A 29 -1.77 -15.96 -1.28
N ARG A 30 -1.68 -15.87 0.04
CA ARG A 30 -2.77 -15.56 0.93
C ARG A 30 -3.52 -14.36 0.36
N LYS A 31 -4.76 -14.58 -0.11
CA LYS A 31 -5.55 -13.49 -0.68
C LYS A 31 -5.68 -12.41 0.37
N LEU A 32 -5.13 -11.23 0.09
CA LEU A 32 -5.28 -10.09 0.99
C LEU A 32 -6.77 -9.75 1.14
N PRO A 33 -7.23 -9.44 2.36
CA PRO A 33 -8.62 -9.09 2.60
C PRO A 33 -9.02 -7.82 1.86
N PHE A 34 -10.31 -7.61 1.72
CA PHE A 34 -10.92 -6.35 1.31
C PHE A 34 -11.59 -5.73 2.52
N TYR A 35 -11.31 -4.48 2.79
CA TYR A 35 -11.88 -3.70 3.88
C TYR A 35 -12.96 -2.74 3.38
N GLY A 36 -13.84 -2.33 4.30
CA GLY A 36 -14.96 -1.46 4.02
C GLY A 36 -16.26 -2.21 3.71
N PRO A 37 -17.38 -1.50 3.54
CA PRO A 37 -18.70 -2.06 3.28
C PRO A 37 -18.71 -2.97 2.06
N LYS A 38 -19.43 -4.09 2.17
CA LYS A 38 -19.59 -5.07 1.08
C LYS A 38 -21.06 -5.18 0.74
N LYS A 39 -21.38 -5.14 -0.56
CA LYS A 39 -22.74 -5.33 -1.06
C LYS A 39 -22.81 -6.59 -1.92
N VAL A 40 -23.63 -7.53 -1.52
CA VAL A 40 -23.91 -8.71 -2.34
C VAL A 40 -24.90 -8.31 -3.44
N ILE A 41 -24.54 -8.59 -4.69
CA ILE A 41 -25.38 -8.34 -5.86
C ILE A 41 -26.14 -9.62 -6.24
N ALA A 42 -27.24 -9.47 -6.98
CA ALA A 42 -27.96 -10.60 -7.58
C ALA A 42 -26.98 -11.44 -8.42
N LYS A 43 -26.90 -12.74 -8.18
CA LYS A 43 -25.97 -13.78 -8.72
C LYS A 43 -24.79 -14.17 -7.80
N GLY A 44 -24.76 -13.69 -6.54
CA GLY A 44 -23.71 -14.08 -5.59
C GLY A 44 -22.41 -13.32 -5.71
N ASP A 45 -22.28 -12.39 -6.64
CA ASP A 45 -21.11 -11.50 -6.76
C ASP A 45 -21.09 -10.48 -5.62
N THR A 46 -19.90 -10.17 -5.14
CA THR A 46 -19.70 -9.21 -4.07
C THR A 46 -19.07 -7.93 -4.61
N LEU A 47 -19.78 -6.82 -4.48
CA LEU A 47 -19.22 -5.49 -4.76
C LEU A 47 -18.44 -5.01 -3.52
N PHE A 48 -17.16 -4.76 -3.71
CA PHE A 48 -16.28 -4.24 -2.68
C PHE A 48 -16.28 -2.71 -2.66
N TYR A 49 -16.10 -2.16 -1.48
CA TYR A 49 -15.98 -0.72 -1.27
C TYR A 49 -14.75 -0.15 -1.99
N LYS A 50 -14.92 1.01 -2.61
CA LYS A 50 -13.84 1.73 -3.29
C LYS A 50 -13.68 3.12 -2.67
N VAL A 51 -12.43 3.51 -2.39
CA VAL A 51 -12.13 4.86 -1.92
C VAL A 51 -12.12 5.87 -3.04
N THR A 52 -12.25 7.16 -2.70
CA THR A 52 -12.19 8.25 -3.67
C THR A 52 -10.79 8.40 -4.28
N ASP A 53 -10.72 8.83 -5.54
CA ASP A 53 -9.48 9.14 -6.25
C ASP A 53 -9.08 10.62 -6.14
N LEU A 54 -9.98 11.46 -5.62
CA LEU A 54 -9.78 12.90 -5.59
C LEU A 54 -8.86 13.28 -4.45
N LEU A 55 -7.62 13.61 -4.76
CA LEU A 55 -6.65 14.23 -3.87
C LEU A 55 -6.20 15.57 -4.46
N TYR A 56 -5.90 16.53 -3.59
CA TYR A 56 -5.47 17.86 -3.99
C TYR A 56 -3.95 17.98 -3.87
N LYS A 57 -3.31 18.47 -4.93
CA LYS A 57 -1.90 18.85 -4.92
C LYS A 57 -1.80 20.35 -4.77
N GLN A 58 -1.08 20.82 -3.74
CA GLN A 58 -0.80 22.24 -3.58
C GLN A 58 0.44 22.60 -4.42
N LYS A 59 0.31 23.56 -5.34
CA LYS A 59 1.44 24.19 -5.97
C LYS A 59 2.07 25.22 -5.00
N ASP A 60 3.39 25.22 -4.90
CA ASP A 60 4.15 26.08 -3.98
C ASP A 60 4.03 27.59 -4.25
N SER A 61 3.43 28.03 -5.36
CA SER A 61 3.46 29.43 -5.83
C SER A 61 2.12 30.14 -5.87
N SER A 62 1.01 29.50 -5.55
CA SER A 62 -0.30 30.17 -5.57
C SER A 62 -1.23 29.62 -4.51
N SER A 63 -2.08 30.48 -3.96
CA SER A 63 -3.18 30.11 -3.08
C SER A 63 -4.25 29.24 -3.74
N ALA A 64 -4.08 28.89 -5.01
CA ALA A 64 -4.99 28.00 -5.74
C ALA A 64 -4.62 26.53 -5.47
N ILE A 65 -5.59 25.80 -4.92
CA ILE A 65 -5.49 24.35 -4.77
C ILE A 65 -5.89 23.73 -6.10
N GLU A 66 -4.92 23.12 -6.77
CA GLU A 66 -5.20 22.34 -7.97
C GLU A 66 -5.68 20.94 -7.56
N VAL A 67 -6.87 20.57 -7.98
CA VAL A 67 -7.39 19.21 -7.82
C VAL A 67 -6.68 18.32 -8.81
N SER A 68 -5.83 17.43 -8.31
CA SER A 68 -5.20 16.41 -9.13
C SER A 68 -5.76 15.05 -8.72
N PRO A 69 -6.42 14.31 -9.60
CA PRO A 69 -6.72 12.91 -9.32
C PRO A 69 -5.40 12.18 -9.10
N VAL A 70 -5.38 11.27 -8.14
CA VAL A 70 -4.22 10.35 -8.03
C VAL A 70 -4.10 9.65 -9.37
N ASP A 71 -2.97 9.83 -10.03
CA ASP A 71 -2.74 9.16 -11.30
C ASP A 71 -2.65 7.65 -11.05
N THR A 72 -3.75 6.97 -11.36
CA THR A 72 -3.86 5.51 -11.21
C THR A 72 -2.91 4.77 -12.12
N ASN A 73 -2.43 5.41 -13.17
CA ASN A 73 -1.45 4.84 -14.08
C ASN A 73 -0.03 4.97 -13.50
N ALA A 74 0.27 6.11 -12.87
CA ALA A 74 1.55 6.32 -12.17
C ALA A 74 1.63 5.52 -10.88
N PHE A 75 0.50 5.41 -10.13
CA PHE A 75 0.45 4.72 -8.83
C PHE A 75 -0.68 3.70 -8.78
N PRO A 76 -0.54 2.56 -9.46
CA PRO A 76 -1.60 1.54 -9.46
C PRO A 76 -1.82 0.95 -8.05
N ILE A 77 -0.78 0.95 -7.21
CA ILE A 77 -0.83 0.49 -5.82
C ILE A 77 -0.04 1.49 -4.99
N TYR A 78 -0.61 1.98 -3.91
CA TYR A 78 0.04 2.96 -3.04
C TYR A 78 -0.36 2.81 -1.57
N ALA A 79 0.46 3.34 -0.67
CA ALA A 79 0.17 3.44 0.75
C ALA A 79 -0.20 4.89 1.10
N ILE A 80 -1.38 5.12 1.67
CA ILE A 80 -1.86 6.45 2.03
C ILE A 80 -2.00 6.60 3.54
N VAL A 81 -1.63 7.78 4.07
CA VAL A 81 -1.85 8.18 5.46
C VAL A 81 -2.45 9.58 5.51
N PHE A 82 -3.39 9.79 6.43
CA PHE A 82 -3.99 11.08 6.70
C PHE A 82 -3.42 11.66 7.99
N VAL A 83 -2.94 12.90 7.91
CA VAL A 83 -2.30 13.60 9.03
C VAL A 83 -3.04 14.90 9.32
N ALA A 84 -3.88 14.89 10.37
CA ALA A 84 -4.61 16.06 10.84
C ALA A 84 -3.84 16.79 11.93
N ASP A 85 -3.87 18.13 11.94
CA ASP A 85 -3.18 18.94 12.94
C ASP A 85 -3.70 18.68 14.36
N LYS A 86 -4.99 18.42 14.52
CA LYS A 86 -5.61 18.08 15.80
C LYS A 86 -5.05 16.81 16.46
N TYR A 87 -4.51 15.87 15.64
CA TYR A 87 -3.94 14.61 16.12
C TYR A 87 -2.41 14.62 16.13
N ARG A 88 -1.78 15.76 15.83
CA ARG A 88 -0.35 15.92 15.66
C ARG A 88 0.49 15.37 16.82
N LYS A 89 0.02 15.51 18.05
CA LYS A 89 0.80 15.07 19.22
C LYS A 89 0.87 13.55 19.37
N ASP A 90 -0.15 12.82 18.92
CA ASP A 90 -0.34 11.42 19.30
C ASP A 90 -0.44 10.44 18.12
N SER A 91 -0.88 10.88 16.94
CA SER A 91 -1.34 9.96 15.91
C SER A 91 -0.55 9.93 14.60
N TYR A 92 0.31 10.92 14.29
CA TYR A 92 1.08 10.87 13.03
C TYR A 92 2.53 10.43 13.20
N ARG A 93 2.81 9.63 14.19
CA ARG A 93 4.15 9.08 14.40
C ARG A 93 4.49 8.11 13.26
N LEU A 94 5.29 8.59 12.31
CA LEU A 94 5.76 7.77 11.19
C LEU A 94 7.12 7.12 11.50
N THR A 95 7.38 6.78 12.77
CA THR A 95 8.66 6.27 13.24
C THR A 95 9.10 5.02 12.47
N GLY A 96 8.19 4.09 12.25
CA GLY A 96 8.49 2.87 11.51
C GLY A 96 8.89 3.14 10.05
N LEU A 97 8.17 4.04 9.37
CA LEU A 97 8.53 4.46 8.01
C LEU A 97 9.88 5.19 8.00
N TRP A 98 10.11 6.10 8.95
CA TRP A 98 11.36 6.86 9.08
C TRP A 98 12.57 5.95 9.23
N GLU A 99 12.47 4.89 10.04
CA GLU A 99 13.51 3.88 10.19
C GLU A 99 13.84 3.18 8.86
N TYR A 100 12.81 2.81 8.08
CA TYR A 100 13.03 2.22 6.77
C TYR A 100 13.65 3.19 5.77
N LEU A 101 13.21 4.43 5.72
CA LEU A 101 13.76 5.45 4.81
C LEU A 101 15.24 5.73 5.10
N ASN A 102 15.63 5.75 6.38
CA ASN A 102 17.01 6.04 6.77
C ASN A 102 17.93 4.83 6.66
N TYR A 103 17.51 3.65 7.13
CA TYR A 103 18.40 2.51 7.29
C TYR A 103 18.16 1.38 6.29
N LYS A 104 17.01 1.36 5.62
CA LYS A 104 16.61 0.28 4.70
C LYS A 104 15.89 0.82 3.47
N LYS A 105 16.34 1.96 2.95
CA LYS A 105 15.72 2.69 1.84
C LYS A 105 15.34 1.79 0.66
N GLN A 106 16.23 0.91 0.23
CA GLN A 106 16.00 -0.01 -0.90
C GLN A 106 14.75 -0.90 -0.74
N LYS A 107 14.28 -1.12 0.49
CA LYS A 107 13.09 -1.92 0.75
C LYS A 107 11.78 -1.17 0.50
N VAL A 108 11.81 0.16 0.55
CA VAL A 108 10.62 1.03 0.48
C VAL A 108 10.61 2.00 -0.69
N GLU A 109 11.76 2.26 -1.33
CA GLU A 109 11.90 3.29 -2.38
C GLU A 109 10.99 3.10 -3.60
N HIS A 110 10.51 1.87 -3.81
CA HIS A 110 9.60 1.52 -4.90
C HIS A 110 8.12 1.58 -4.49
N ILE A 111 7.83 1.88 -3.23
CA ILE A 111 6.46 1.99 -2.71
C ILE A 111 6.05 3.46 -2.73
N PRO A 112 5.03 3.85 -3.50
CA PRO A 112 4.49 5.20 -3.41
C PRO A 112 3.78 5.41 -2.06
N PHE A 113 4.30 6.33 -1.25
CA PHE A 113 3.66 6.77 -0.02
C PHE A 113 2.98 8.11 -0.25
N VAL A 114 1.68 8.17 0.01
CA VAL A 114 0.84 9.34 -0.14
C VAL A 114 0.50 9.88 1.24
N LEU A 115 1.00 11.07 1.55
CA LEU A 115 0.73 11.77 2.80
C LEU A 115 -0.27 12.89 2.53
N VAL A 116 -1.43 12.84 3.18
CA VAL A 116 -2.48 13.84 3.02
C VAL A 116 -2.62 14.64 4.31
N THR A 117 -2.42 15.96 4.22
CA THR A 117 -2.57 16.88 5.34
C THR A 117 -3.80 17.78 5.15
N GLU A 118 -4.37 18.29 6.23
CA GLU A 118 -5.42 19.29 6.15
C GLU A 118 -4.86 20.66 5.74
N HIS A 119 -5.70 21.47 5.09
CA HIS A 119 -5.36 22.80 4.60
C HIS A 119 -6.53 23.78 4.78
N ASP A 120 -6.22 24.96 5.27
CA ASP A 120 -7.19 26.00 5.64
C ASP A 120 -6.89 27.36 5.00
N GLY A 121 -6.23 27.35 3.83
CA GLY A 121 -5.65 28.56 3.23
C GLY A 121 -4.20 28.79 3.66
N GLU A 122 -3.80 28.26 4.80
CA GLU A 122 -2.44 28.28 5.32
C GLU A 122 -1.86 26.86 5.35
N LYS A 123 -0.52 26.75 5.34
CA LYS A 123 0.16 25.45 5.46
C LYS A 123 -0.08 24.89 6.86
N SER A 124 -0.58 23.68 6.94
CA SER A 124 -0.75 23.00 8.22
C SER A 124 0.61 22.76 8.88
N GLN A 125 0.64 22.72 10.19
CA GLN A 125 1.87 22.42 10.92
C GLN A 125 2.33 20.97 10.63
N ALA A 126 1.39 20.04 10.46
CA ALA A 126 1.69 18.67 10.04
C ALA A 126 2.40 18.64 8.69
N TYR A 127 1.96 19.42 7.71
CA TYR A 127 2.65 19.57 6.43
C TYR A 127 4.09 20.06 6.60
N THR A 128 4.27 21.11 7.39
CA THR A 128 5.61 21.69 7.65
C THR A 128 6.55 20.69 8.32
N ASP A 129 6.06 19.94 9.31
CA ASP A 129 6.84 18.95 10.05
C ASP A 129 7.26 17.76 9.15
N LEU A 130 6.39 17.38 8.22
CA LEU A 130 6.61 16.22 7.34
C LEU A 130 7.33 16.57 6.03
N LYS A 131 7.43 17.84 5.66
CA LYS A 131 8.05 18.29 4.40
C LYS A 131 9.49 17.81 4.24
N LYS A 132 10.22 17.56 5.32
CA LYS A 132 11.55 16.94 5.28
C LYS A 132 11.59 15.56 4.62
N LEU A 133 10.46 14.87 4.51
CA LEU A 133 10.35 13.59 3.80
C LEU A 133 10.29 13.76 2.28
N GLU A 134 10.09 14.98 1.77
CA GLU A 134 10.01 15.28 0.33
C GLU A 134 11.32 14.99 -0.41
N THR A 135 12.44 14.85 0.32
CA THR A 135 13.73 14.41 -0.24
C THR A 135 13.70 12.99 -0.80
N HIS A 136 12.66 12.23 -0.49
CA HIS A 136 12.46 10.86 -0.98
C HIS A 136 11.48 10.87 -2.15
N ASN A 137 11.92 10.45 -3.33
CA ASN A 137 11.14 10.47 -4.59
C ASN A 137 9.84 9.65 -4.56
N ASN A 138 9.71 8.75 -3.61
CA ASN A 138 8.53 7.90 -3.44
C ASN A 138 7.55 8.44 -2.38
N ILE A 139 7.80 9.60 -1.84
CA ILE A 139 6.90 10.29 -0.90
C ILE A 139 6.17 11.41 -1.64
N HIS A 140 4.85 11.34 -1.66
CA HIS A 140 3.99 12.28 -2.36
C HIS A 140 3.10 13.01 -1.35
N PHE A 141 3.17 14.35 -1.36
CA PHE A 141 2.39 15.19 -0.48
C PHE A 141 1.17 15.74 -1.19
N TYR A 142 0.02 15.61 -0.53
CA TYR A 142 -1.24 16.20 -0.96
C TYR A 142 -1.88 16.95 0.21
N THR A 143 -2.76 17.87 -0.12
CA THR A 143 -3.54 18.60 0.87
C THR A 143 -5.03 18.46 0.59
N TRP A 144 -5.85 18.57 1.63
CA TRP A 144 -7.30 18.58 1.51
C TRP A 144 -7.88 19.72 2.35
N LYS A 145 -8.96 20.32 1.86
CA LYS A 145 -9.63 21.39 2.61
C LYS A 145 -10.05 20.88 3.99
N LYS A 146 -9.73 21.63 5.03
CA LYS A 146 -10.03 21.28 6.42
C LYS A 146 -11.50 20.96 6.64
N THR A 147 -12.40 21.75 6.05
CA THR A 147 -13.85 21.55 6.15
C THR A 147 -14.35 20.20 5.63
N GLY A 148 -13.63 19.57 4.72
CA GLY A 148 -13.96 18.27 4.15
C GLY A 148 -13.03 17.15 4.58
N PHE A 149 -11.98 17.44 5.36
CA PHE A 149 -10.94 16.48 5.69
C PHE A 149 -11.48 15.27 6.48
N ASP A 150 -12.25 15.52 7.53
CA ASP A 150 -12.85 14.44 8.34
C ASP A 150 -13.79 13.55 7.51
N SER A 151 -14.52 14.14 6.55
CA SER A 151 -15.40 13.37 5.66
C SER A 151 -14.58 12.50 4.70
N LEU A 152 -13.50 13.05 4.13
CA LEU A 152 -12.56 12.28 3.29
C LEU A 152 -11.96 11.12 4.08
N VAL A 153 -11.45 11.38 5.28
CA VAL A 153 -10.85 10.36 6.14
C VAL A 153 -11.83 9.25 6.45
N LYS A 154 -13.11 9.57 6.73
CA LYS A 154 -14.15 8.55 6.96
C LYS A 154 -14.35 7.61 5.79
N THR A 155 -14.19 8.05 4.53
CA THR A 155 -14.31 7.17 3.37
C THR A 155 -13.20 6.12 3.33
N TYR A 156 -11.98 6.48 3.72
CA TYR A 156 -10.84 5.54 3.77
C TYR A 156 -10.90 4.61 4.99
N PHE A 157 -11.48 5.07 6.09
CA PHE A 157 -11.62 4.28 7.32
C PHE A 157 -12.99 3.62 7.47
N ALA A 158 -13.78 3.51 6.41
CA ALA A 158 -15.08 2.86 6.43
C ALA A 158 -14.92 1.40 6.90
N GLU A 159 -15.67 1.03 7.94
CA GLU A 159 -15.60 -0.30 8.59
C GLU A 159 -14.18 -0.73 8.99
N LYS A 160 -13.36 0.22 9.43
CA LYS A 160 -12.05 -0.09 9.98
C LYS A 160 -12.16 -0.93 11.26
N PRO A 161 -11.18 -1.79 11.57
CA PRO A 161 -11.06 -2.40 12.89
C PRO A 161 -10.97 -1.32 14.00
N TYR A 162 -11.51 -1.60 15.18
CA TYR A 162 -11.63 -0.62 16.26
C TYR A 162 -10.29 -0.04 16.75
N TYR A 163 -9.21 -0.79 16.64
CA TYR A 163 -7.85 -0.39 17.06
C TYR A 163 -7.13 0.51 16.04
N ILE A 164 -7.73 0.78 14.88
CA ILE A 164 -7.11 1.59 13.84
C ILE A 164 -7.42 3.07 14.05
N ASP A 165 -6.39 3.88 14.04
CA ASP A 165 -6.45 5.34 14.14
C ASP A 165 -5.80 6.05 12.94
N TYR A 166 -5.63 7.37 13.03
CA TYR A 166 -5.07 8.20 11.95
C TYR A 166 -3.56 8.02 11.70
N SER A 167 -2.84 7.26 12.53
CA SER A 167 -1.42 6.95 12.32
C SER A 167 -1.20 5.74 11.42
N PHE A 168 -2.26 5.18 10.86
CA PHE A 168 -2.19 4.00 10.03
C PHE A 168 -2.06 4.33 8.55
N PHE A 169 -1.11 3.68 7.88
CA PHE A 169 -1.15 3.58 6.43
C PHE A 169 -2.25 2.62 5.98
N MET A 170 -2.92 3.01 4.91
CA MET A 170 -3.84 2.13 4.19
C MET A 170 -3.21 1.75 2.87
N LEU A 171 -3.13 0.46 2.57
CA LEU A 171 -2.69 -0.04 1.28
C LEU A 171 -3.89 -0.07 0.33
N ILE A 172 -3.77 0.65 -0.78
CA ILE A 172 -4.81 0.78 -1.79
C ILE A 172 -4.35 0.06 -3.05
N ASP A 173 -5.22 -0.79 -3.61
CA ASP A 173 -4.95 -1.47 -4.87
C ASP A 173 -5.39 -0.63 -6.10
N ARG A 174 -5.05 -1.11 -7.30
CA ARG A 174 -5.40 -0.45 -8.55
C ARG A 174 -6.92 -0.24 -8.77
N HIS A 175 -7.75 -1.03 -8.13
CA HIS A 175 -9.21 -0.94 -8.21
C HIS A 175 -9.80 -0.06 -7.12
N ARG A 176 -8.94 0.64 -6.36
CA ARG A 176 -9.33 1.51 -5.23
C ARG A 176 -9.92 0.78 -4.03
N ASN A 177 -9.62 -0.50 -3.87
CA ASN A 177 -10.00 -1.20 -2.67
C ASN A 177 -8.95 -1.04 -1.58
N VAL A 178 -9.40 -0.91 -0.33
CA VAL A 178 -8.52 -0.94 0.84
C VAL A 178 -8.14 -2.40 1.13
N ARG A 179 -6.84 -2.68 1.11
CA ARG A 179 -6.28 -4.04 1.23
C ARG A 179 -5.60 -4.31 2.57
N GLY A 180 -5.32 -3.27 3.34
CA GLY A 180 -4.70 -3.40 4.66
C GLY A 180 -4.59 -2.08 5.40
N TYR A 181 -4.42 -2.19 6.73
CA TYR A 181 -4.09 -1.09 7.63
C TYR A 181 -2.80 -1.44 8.37
N TYR A 182 -1.87 -0.49 8.44
CA TYR A 182 -0.52 -0.71 8.98
C TYR A 182 -0.14 0.45 9.89
N ASP A 183 0.13 0.16 11.14
CA ASP A 183 0.52 1.17 12.10
C ASP A 183 1.91 1.75 11.76
N ALA A 184 1.93 3.01 11.33
CA ALA A 184 3.14 3.70 10.88
C ALA A 184 4.19 3.90 11.98
N ARG A 185 3.82 3.69 13.25
CA ARG A 185 4.72 3.81 14.41
C ARG A 185 5.69 2.63 14.54
N TYR A 186 5.33 1.45 14.01
CA TYR A 186 6.06 0.21 14.22
C TYR A 186 6.76 -0.28 12.96
N VAL A 187 8.05 -0.59 13.11
CA VAL A 187 8.88 -1.18 12.05
C VAL A 187 8.31 -2.51 11.53
N SER A 188 7.74 -3.32 12.43
CA SER A 188 7.11 -4.60 12.08
C SER A 188 5.91 -4.43 11.14
N GLU A 189 5.10 -3.40 11.36
CA GLU A 189 3.94 -3.09 10.52
C GLU A 189 4.36 -2.57 9.14
N ILE A 190 5.40 -1.74 9.09
CA ILE A 190 5.98 -1.32 7.80
C ILE A 190 6.58 -2.52 7.06
N LYS A 191 7.23 -3.46 7.77
CA LYS A 191 7.69 -4.72 7.15
C LYS A 191 6.54 -5.52 6.56
N ARG A 192 5.41 -5.62 7.25
CA ARG A 192 4.19 -6.28 6.76
C ARG A 192 3.64 -5.57 5.53
N LEU A 193 3.54 -4.22 5.55
CA LEU A 193 3.13 -3.40 4.41
C LEU A 193 3.99 -3.67 3.18
N ILE A 194 5.32 -3.72 3.34
CA ILE A 194 6.26 -4.02 2.25
C ILE A 194 5.94 -5.38 1.61
N GLY A 195 5.78 -6.42 2.42
CA GLY A 195 5.47 -7.77 1.94
C GLY A 195 4.14 -7.84 1.18
N GLU A 196 3.11 -7.20 1.72
CA GLU A 196 1.77 -7.19 1.11
C GLU A 196 1.72 -6.29 -0.15
N TYR A 197 2.46 -5.18 -0.17
CA TYR A 197 2.63 -4.38 -1.38
C TYR A 197 3.31 -5.17 -2.50
N GLN A 198 4.42 -5.85 -2.18
CA GLN A 198 5.14 -6.68 -3.16
C GLN A 198 4.23 -7.78 -3.73
N HIS A 199 3.41 -8.39 -2.88
CA HIS A 199 2.44 -9.39 -3.30
C HIS A 199 1.42 -8.83 -4.31
N LEU A 200 0.84 -7.66 -4.05
CA LEU A 200 -0.08 -7.01 -4.98
C LEU A 200 0.62 -6.62 -6.30
N ARG A 201 1.84 -6.10 -6.21
CA ARG A 201 2.63 -5.72 -7.38
C ARG A 201 2.91 -6.91 -8.30
N LEU A 202 3.38 -8.01 -7.76
CA LEU A 202 3.65 -9.24 -8.53
C LEU A 202 2.37 -9.78 -9.20
N LYS A 203 1.23 -9.69 -8.54
CA LYS A 203 -0.06 -10.06 -9.11
C LYS A 203 -0.42 -9.17 -10.31
N GLU A 204 -0.17 -7.87 -10.22
CA GLU A 204 -0.41 -6.92 -11.31
C GLU A 204 0.54 -7.14 -12.49
N GLU A 205 1.82 -7.40 -12.24
CA GLU A 205 2.82 -7.71 -13.26
C GLU A 205 2.42 -8.98 -14.03
N LYS A 206 2.03 -10.04 -13.30
CA LYS A 206 1.56 -11.28 -13.92
C LYS A 206 0.32 -11.06 -14.80
N ARG A 207 -0.63 -10.24 -14.35
CA ARG A 207 -1.82 -9.92 -15.14
C ARG A 207 -1.46 -9.19 -16.44
N LYS A 208 -0.58 -8.17 -16.37
CA LYS A 208 -0.11 -7.43 -17.55
C LYS A 208 0.56 -8.35 -18.56
N LEU A 209 1.36 -9.32 -18.10
CA LEU A 209 1.99 -10.30 -18.97
C LEU A 209 0.97 -11.19 -19.71
N ILE A 210 -0.08 -11.62 -19.02
CA ILE A 210 -1.16 -12.42 -19.62
C ILE A 210 -1.88 -11.58 -20.69
N GLU A 211 -2.32 -10.38 -20.37
CA GLU A 211 -3.00 -9.48 -21.31
C GLU A 211 -2.14 -9.19 -22.57
N THR A 212 -0.85 -8.97 -22.36
CA THR A 212 0.10 -8.72 -23.49
C THR A 212 0.25 -9.96 -24.40
N ASN A 213 0.23 -11.16 -23.81
CA ASN A 213 0.36 -12.39 -24.58
C ASN A 213 -0.94 -12.72 -25.36
N GLU A 214 -2.12 -12.44 -24.78
CA GLU A 214 -3.40 -12.59 -25.47
C GLU A 214 -3.50 -11.67 -26.69
N ILE A 215 -3.11 -10.40 -26.57
CA ILE A 215 -3.09 -9.44 -27.69
C ILE A 215 -2.16 -9.90 -28.82
N LYS A 216 -1.02 -10.54 -28.49
CA LYS A 216 -0.07 -11.06 -29.50
C LYS A 216 -0.54 -12.35 -30.17
N SER A 217 -1.46 -13.09 -29.55
CA SER A 217 -2.02 -14.32 -30.14
C SER A 217 -3.15 -14.04 -31.12
N ASP A 218 -3.78 -12.87 -31.02
CA ASP A 218 -4.92 -12.44 -31.85
C ASP A 218 -4.48 -11.54 -33.03
N SER A 219 -3.18 -11.26 -33.17
CA SER A 219 -2.57 -10.48 -34.25
C SER A 219 -1.78 -11.39 -35.21
#